data_eaf0854558e314a2c9316c7bc50bad6b
#
_entry.id   eaf0854558e314a2c9316c7bc50bad6b
#
_cell.length_a   1.000
_cell.length_b   1.000
_cell.length_c   1.000
_cell.angle_alpha   90.00
_cell.angle_beta   90.00
_cell.angle_gamma   90.00
#
_symmetry.space_group_name_H-M   'P 1'
#
loop_
_entity.id
_entity.type
_entity.pdbx_description
1 polymer ?
#
loop_
_entity_poly.entity_id
_entity_poly.type
_entity_poly.pdbx_seq_one_letter_code
_entity_poly.pdbx_strand_id
1 'polypeptide(L)'
;MFSTAIVNAVDLVKLEQLYVENKDTIDTNTKSDFDTIKRMFVHACENKLTAEITKNGEVAGYTTGIVKNKAYHCTNVVVGNNKAFILSGDSFCKVLRDLDITAIKGHVKTNTPMYDFLLASFGREDLFNAEVGLPNEGHDGIIITLNIL
;
A
#
# COMPACT_ATOMS: atom_id res chain seq x y z
N MET A 1 -8.12 -8.55 15.29
CA MET A 1 -7.19 -7.41 15.44
C MET A 1 -6.20 -7.41 14.29
N PHE A 2 -5.98 -6.25 13.72
CA PHE A 2 -5.00 -6.08 12.65
C PHE A 2 -3.62 -5.78 13.19
N SER A 3 -2.59 -6.31 12.54
CA SER A 3 -1.22 -5.94 12.80
C SER A 3 -0.45 -5.78 11.49
N THR A 4 0.63 -5.03 11.56
CA THR A 4 1.49 -4.74 10.42
C THR A 4 2.93 -5.06 10.80
N ALA A 5 3.64 -5.71 9.91
CA ALA A 5 5.05 -6.01 10.09
C ALA A 5 5.81 -5.72 8.80
N ILE A 6 7.03 -5.24 8.93
CA ILE A 6 7.96 -5.16 7.80
C ILE A 6 8.60 -6.53 7.65
N VAL A 7 8.50 -7.08 6.44
CA VAL A 7 8.98 -8.44 6.14
C VAL A 7 10.00 -8.40 5.01
N ASN A 8 10.91 -9.36 5.02
CA ASN A 8 11.91 -9.54 3.96
C ASN A 8 11.60 -10.76 3.08
N ALA A 9 10.44 -11.36 3.27
CA ALA A 9 9.90 -12.43 2.42
C ALA A 9 8.38 -12.40 2.47
N VAL A 10 7.72 -12.73 1.37
CA VAL A 10 6.26 -12.86 1.30
C VAL A 10 5.87 -14.32 1.19
N ASP A 11 4.70 -14.65 1.76
CA ASP A 11 4.08 -15.96 1.54
C ASP A 11 3.47 -15.98 0.13
N LEU A 12 4.12 -16.68 -0.80
CA LEU A 12 3.72 -16.68 -2.20
C LEU A 12 2.36 -17.35 -2.43
N VAL A 13 2.00 -18.32 -1.63
CA VAL A 13 0.68 -18.97 -1.71
C VAL A 13 -0.41 -17.99 -1.30
N LYS A 14 -0.20 -17.28 -0.20
CA LYS A 14 -1.13 -16.24 0.27
C LYS A 14 -1.20 -15.06 -0.68
N LEU A 15 -0.08 -14.65 -1.25
CA LEU A 15 -0.03 -13.57 -2.23
C LEU A 15 -0.89 -13.89 -3.45
N GLU A 16 -0.79 -15.11 -4.00
CA GLU A 16 -1.59 -15.56 -5.12
C GLU A 16 -3.07 -15.60 -4.77
N GLN A 17 -3.40 -16.13 -3.60
CA GLN A 17 -4.78 -16.19 -3.11
C GLN A 17 -5.39 -14.79 -2.99
N LEU A 18 -4.66 -13.85 -2.39
CA LEU A 18 -5.10 -12.47 -2.24
C LEU A 18 -5.25 -11.77 -3.61
N TYR A 19 -4.35 -12.06 -4.53
CA TYR A 19 -4.43 -11.53 -5.89
C TYR A 19 -5.71 -11.99 -6.59
N VAL A 20 -6.02 -13.29 -6.54
CA VAL A 20 -7.22 -13.85 -7.16
C VAL A 20 -8.49 -13.28 -6.52
N GLU A 21 -8.54 -13.19 -5.21
CA GLU A 21 -9.71 -12.70 -4.47
C GLU A 21 -9.97 -11.21 -4.68
N ASN A 22 -8.94 -10.41 -4.93
CA ASN A 22 -9.05 -8.96 -5.01
C ASN A 22 -8.69 -8.40 -6.39
N LYS A 23 -8.71 -9.22 -7.42
CA LYS A 23 -8.28 -8.88 -8.77
C LYS A 23 -8.93 -7.63 -9.32
N ASP A 24 -10.22 -7.41 -9.03
CA ASP A 24 -10.98 -6.29 -9.56
C ASP A 24 -10.70 -4.98 -8.81
N THR A 25 -10.14 -5.06 -7.62
CA THR A 25 -9.82 -3.89 -6.77
C THR A 25 -8.34 -3.56 -6.78
N ILE A 26 -7.50 -4.45 -7.30
CA ILE A 26 -6.08 -4.18 -7.47
C ILE A 26 -5.91 -3.26 -8.66
N ASP A 27 -5.65 -2.00 -8.36
CA ASP A 27 -5.30 -1.06 -9.40
C ASP A 27 -3.80 -1.06 -9.58
N THR A 28 -3.37 -1.83 -10.54
CA THR A 28 -2.03 -1.70 -11.05
C THR A 28 -2.10 -0.79 -12.27
N ASN A 29 -1.26 0.22 -12.34
CA ASN A 29 -1.07 1.04 -13.54
C ASN A 29 -0.72 0.16 -14.76
N THR A 30 -0.37 -1.06 -14.50
CA THR A 30 -0.18 -2.12 -15.46
C THR A 30 -1.16 -3.23 -15.09
N LYS A 31 -1.98 -3.70 -16.02
CA LYS A 31 -2.76 -4.93 -15.84
C LYS A 31 -1.78 -6.10 -15.75
N SER A 32 -1.03 -6.14 -14.66
CA SER A 32 0.01 -7.12 -14.46
C SER A 32 -0.60 -8.46 -14.12
N ASP A 33 -0.11 -9.52 -14.76
CA ASP A 33 -0.43 -10.88 -14.36
C ASP A 33 0.22 -11.19 -12.99
N PHE A 34 -0.15 -12.33 -12.43
CA PHE A 34 0.38 -12.71 -11.12
C PHE A 34 1.91 -12.92 -11.14
N ASP A 35 2.46 -13.44 -12.23
CA ASP A 35 3.91 -13.66 -12.34
C ASP A 35 4.69 -12.36 -12.24
N THR A 36 4.16 -11.29 -12.84
CA THR A 36 4.76 -9.95 -12.75
C THR A 36 4.69 -9.42 -11.30
N ILE A 37 3.53 -9.53 -10.67
CA ILE A 37 3.34 -9.10 -9.28
C ILE A 37 4.26 -9.90 -8.35
N LYS A 38 4.34 -11.20 -8.51
CA LYS A 38 5.24 -12.07 -7.75
C LYS A 38 6.68 -11.60 -7.84
N ARG A 39 7.17 -11.32 -9.05
CA ARG A 39 8.53 -10.82 -9.26
C ARG A 39 8.77 -9.47 -8.61
N MET A 40 7.78 -8.57 -8.68
CA MET A 40 7.85 -7.26 -8.04
C MET A 40 7.99 -7.40 -6.52
N PHE A 41 7.23 -8.28 -5.88
CA PHE A 41 7.34 -8.52 -4.44
C PHE A 41 8.65 -9.19 -4.04
N VAL A 42 9.10 -10.18 -4.79
CA VAL A 42 10.41 -10.81 -4.52
C VAL A 42 11.54 -9.79 -4.60
N HIS A 43 11.53 -8.95 -5.63
CA HIS A 43 12.50 -7.86 -5.77
C HIS A 43 12.39 -6.84 -4.63
N ALA A 44 11.15 -6.50 -4.25
CA ALA A 44 10.90 -5.52 -3.18
C ALA A 44 11.38 -6.01 -1.81
N CYS A 45 11.26 -7.29 -1.52
CA CYS A 45 11.77 -7.85 -0.27
C CYS A 45 13.28 -7.74 -0.14
N GLU A 46 14.01 -7.73 -1.27
CA GLU A 46 15.46 -7.61 -1.29
C GLU A 46 15.94 -6.14 -1.27
N ASN A 47 15.18 -5.23 -1.89
CA ASN A 47 15.65 -3.87 -2.21
C ASN A 47 14.77 -2.74 -1.70
N LYS A 48 13.59 -3.05 -1.19
CA LYS A 48 12.58 -2.07 -0.76
C LYS A 48 11.99 -2.48 0.57
N LEU A 49 11.09 -1.67 1.08
CA LEU A 49 10.38 -1.94 2.32
C LEU A 49 9.02 -2.58 2.01
N THR A 50 8.85 -3.85 2.40
CA THR A 50 7.61 -4.59 2.21
C THR A 50 6.87 -4.72 3.53
N ALA A 51 5.60 -4.36 3.54
CA ALA A 51 4.75 -4.47 4.71
C ALA A 51 3.73 -5.60 4.53
N GLU A 52 3.59 -6.42 5.56
CA GLU A 52 2.60 -7.48 5.64
C GLU A 52 1.54 -7.10 6.66
N ILE A 53 0.28 -7.16 6.24
CA ILE A 53 -0.86 -6.89 7.11
C ILE A 53 -1.53 -8.21 7.44
N THR A 54 -1.71 -8.47 8.73
CA THR A 54 -2.39 -9.68 9.21
C THR A 54 -3.64 -9.29 9.99
N LYS A 55 -4.64 -10.17 9.91
CA LYS A 55 -5.85 -10.10 10.72
C LYS A 55 -6.00 -11.40 11.47
N ASN A 56 -5.95 -11.35 12.80
CA ASN A 56 -6.05 -12.54 13.66
C ASN A 56 -5.06 -13.65 13.26
N GLY A 57 -3.83 -13.24 12.89
CA GLY A 57 -2.77 -14.16 12.50
C GLY A 57 -2.78 -14.61 11.04
N GLU A 58 -3.78 -14.23 10.26
CA GLU A 58 -3.85 -14.54 8.84
C GLU A 58 -3.44 -13.34 7.98
N VAL A 59 -2.67 -13.60 6.94
CA VAL A 59 -2.25 -12.55 6.01
C VAL A 59 -3.45 -12.00 5.26
N ALA A 60 -3.66 -10.69 5.37
CA ALA A 60 -4.77 -9.97 4.73
C ALA A 60 -4.30 -9.02 3.62
N GLY A 61 -3.03 -8.73 3.53
CA GLY A 61 -2.51 -7.87 2.48
C GLY A 61 -1.01 -7.65 2.54
N TYR A 62 -0.47 -7.23 1.40
CA TYR A 62 0.92 -6.83 1.24
C TYR A 62 1.00 -5.52 0.49
N THR A 63 1.94 -4.68 0.87
CA THR A 63 2.30 -3.48 0.12
C THR A 63 3.80 -3.31 0.12
N THR A 64 4.34 -2.68 -0.93
CA THR A 64 5.76 -2.38 -1.04
C THR A 64 5.97 -0.89 -1.24
N GLY A 65 7.12 -0.40 -0.81
CA GLY A 65 7.46 0.99 -0.97
C GLY A 65 8.94 1.27 -0.86
N ILE A 66 9.31 2.45 -1.34
CA ILE A 66 10.66 2.99 -1.24
C ILE A 66 10.64 4.11 -0.21
N VAL A 67 11.56 4.07 0.75
CA VAL A 67 11.69 5.16 1.72
C VAL A 67 12.64 6.22 1.16
N LYS A 68 12.14 7.44 1.04
CA LYS A 68 12.92 8.58 0.56
C LYS A 68 12.43 9.85 1.29
N ASN A 69 13.37 10.61 1.85
CA ASN A 69 13.05 11.84 2.57
C ASN A 69 11.98 11.64 3.67
N LYS A 70 12.13 10.58 4.45
CA LYS A 70 11.20 10.19 5.53
C LYS A 70 9.77 9.91 5.06
N ALA A 71 9.59 9.64 3.76
CA ALA A 71 8.30 9.24 3.21
C ALA A 71 8.37 7.82 2.65
N TYR A 72 7.31 7.07 2.91
CA TYR A 72 7.10 5.75 2.34
C TYR A 72 6.35 5.92 1.01
N HIS A 73 7.07 5.77 -0.08
CA HIS A 73 6.49 5.87 -1.42
C HIS A 73 5.97 4.49 -1.84
N CYS A 74 4.66 4.32 -1.86
CA CYS A 74 4.05 3.09 -2.34
C CYS A 74 4.37 2.89 -3.82
N THR A 75 5.00 1.77 -4.14
CA THR A 75 5.39 1.46 -5.52
C THR A 75 4.34 0.56 -6.18
N ASN A 76 3.16 1.10 -6.41
CA ASN A 76 2.11 0.53 -7.27
C ASN A 76 1.65 -0.90 -6.97
N VAL A 77 2.07 -1.51 -5.88
CA VAL A 77 1.67 -2.88 -5.57
C VAL A 77 1.08 -2.93 -4.17
N VAL A 78 -0.22 -2.89 -4.16
CA VAL A 78 -1.03 -3.18 -2.98
C VAL A 78 -1.87 -4.38 -3.33
N VAL A 79 -1.63 -5.50 -2.69
CA VAL A 79 -2.38 -6.74 -2.93
C VAL A 79 -3.08 -7.13 -1.64
N GLY A 80 -4.40 -7.18 -1.68
CA GLY A 80 -5.18 -7.59 -0.51
C GLY A 80 -6.55 -6.95 -0.45
N ASN A 81 -7.20 -7.16 0.67
CA ASN A 81 -8.52 -6.61 0.93
C ASN A 81 -8.41 -5.12 1.27
N ASN A 82 -9.10 -4.28 0.51
CA ASN A 82 -9.08 -2.83 0.71
C ASN A 82 -9.56 -2.42 2.10
N LYS A 83 -10.59 -3.08 2.62
CA LYS A 83 -11.09 -2.82 3.96
C LYS A 83 -10.04 -3.12 5.04
N ALA A 84 -9.24 -4.16 4.84
CA ALA A 84 -8.15 -4.50 5.75
C ALA A 84 -7.11 -3.38 5.81
N PHE A 85 -6.77 -2.76 4.70
CA PHE A 85 -5.82 -1.64 4.67
C PHE A 85 -6.36 -0.42 5.42
N ILE A 86 -7.65 -0.09 5.27
CA ILE A 86 -8.27 1.01 6.02
C ILE A 86 -8.21 0.73 7.52
N LEU A 87 -8.63 -0.46 7.93
CA LEU A 87 -8.74 -0.81 9.35
C LEU A 87 -7.37 -1.04 10.01
N SER A 88 -6.34 -1.37 9.24
CA SER A 88 -4.98 -1.58 9.74
C SER A 88 -4.17 -0.27 9.86
N GLY A 89 -4.76 0.87 9.54
CA GLY A 89 -4.07 2.14 9.51
C GLY A 89 -3.29 2.48 10.78
N ASP A 90 -3.86 2.20 11.97
CA ASP A 90 -3.19 2.42 13.24
C ASP A 90 -1.89 1.63 13.36
N SER A 91 -1.93 0.33 13.05
CA SER A 91 -0.75 -0.53 13.14
C SER A 91 0.30 -0.18 12.08
N PHE A 92 -0.15 0.19 10.89
CA PHE A 92 0.75 0.62 9.82
C PHE A 92 1.48 1.92 10.16
N CYS A 93 0.76 2.90 10.66
CA CYS A 93 1.36 4.17 11.12
C CYS A 93 2.36 3.96 12.25
N LYS A 94 2.05 3.06 13.19
CA LYS A 94 2.96 2.75 14.29
C LYS A 94 4.29 2.18 13.76
N VAL A 95 4.23 1.24 12.84
CA VAL A 95 5.43 0.65 12.24
C VAL A 95 6.25 1.71 11.51
N LEU A 96 5.60 2.59 10.75
CA LEU A 96 6.29 3.65 10.03
C LEU A 96 6.94 4.67 10.99
N ARG A 97 6.25 5.04 12.07
CA ARG A 97 6.84 5.94 13.08
C ARG A 97 8.07 5.32 13.73
N ASP A 98 8.03 4.03 14.04
CA ASP A 98 9.16 3.32 14.63
C ASP A 98 10.38 3.31 13.69
N LEU A 99 10.16 3.48 12.39
CA LEU A 99 11.21 3.60 11.37
C LEU A 99 11.55 5.07 11.04
N ASP A 100 11.03 6.03 11.80
CA ASP A 100 11.21 7.48 11.54
C ASP A 100 10.66 7.92 10.17
N ILE A 101 9.58 7.30 9.74
CA ILE A 101 8.87 7.65 8.51
C ILE A 101 7.66 8.50 8.90
N THR A 102 7.52 9.67 8.26
CA THR A 102 6.53 10.67 8.65
C THR A 102 5.38 10.83 7.66
N ALA A 103 5.48 10.20 6.49
CA ALA A 103 4.44 10.31 5.47
C ALA A 103 4.37 9.05 4.60
N ILE A 104 3.18 8.83 4.05
CA ILE A 104 2.94 7.83 3.00
C ILE A 104 2.59 8.59 1.73
N LYS A 105 3.26 8.29 0.64
CA LYS A 105 2.95 8.86 -0.67
C LYS A 105 2.55 7.76 -1.64
N GLY A 106 1.54 8.04 -2.44
CA GLY A 106 1.08 7.14 -3.49
C GLY A 106 0.72 7.89 -4.75
N HIS A 107 1.02 7.30 -5.88
CA HIS A 107 0.63 7.81 -7.20
C HIS A 107 -0.54 6.95 -7.71
N VAL A 108 -1.71 7.56 -7.88
CA VAL A 108 -2.93 6.84 -8.26
C VAL A 108 -3.63 7.52 -9.42
N LYS A 109 -4.26 6.71 -10.25
CA LYS A 109 -5.12 7.21 -11.32
C LYS A 109 -6.47 7.62 -10.75
N THR A 110 -6.97 8.77 -11.17
CA THR A 110 -8.31 9.22 -10.83
C THR A 110 -9.37 8.27 -11.43
N ASN A 111 -10.53 8.18 -10.79
CA ASN A 111 -11.64 7.33 -11.23
C ASN A 111 -11.33 5.82 -11.22
N THR A 112 -10.45 5.38 -10.33
CA THR A 112 -10.14 3.97 -10.13
C THR A 112 -10.60 3.52 -8.75
N PRO A 113 -10.81 2.20 -8.53
CA PRO A 113 -11.14 1.70 -7.19
C PRO A 113 -10.09 2.06 -6.14
N MET A 114 -8.82 2.07 -6.50
CA MET A 114 -7.74 2.46 -5.59
C MET A 114 -7.81 3.94 -5.21
N TYR A 115 -8.19 4.81 -6.15
CA TYR A 115 -8.41 6.22 -5.88
C TYR A 115 -9.54 6.41 -4.85
N ASP A 116 -10.68 5.75 -5.08
CA ASP A 116 -11.82 5.81 -4.17
C ASP A 116 -11.47 5.26 -2.78
N PHE A 117 -10.71 4.17 -2.75
CA PHE A 117 -10.23 3.58 -1.51
C PHE A 117 -9.31 4.53 -0.73
N LEU A 118 -8.36 5.17 -1.41
CA LEU A 118 -7.47 6.13 -0.75
C LEU A 118 -8.22 7.35 -0.25
N LEU A 119 -9.20 7.85 -1.02
CA LEU A 119 -10.05 8.94 -0.54
C LEU A 119 -10.85 8.53 0.70
N ALA A 120 -11.37 7.31 0.74
CA ALA A 120 -12.05 6.78 1.91
C ALA A 120 -11.09 6.64 3.11
N SER A 121 -9.84 6.24 2.86
CA SER A 121 -8.80 6.18 3.89
C SER A 121 -8.43 7.57 4.42
N PHE A 122 -8.59 8.61 3.63
CA PHE A 122 -8.37 10.00 4.05
C PHE A 122 -9.39 10.48 5.07
N GLY A 123 -10.54 9.82 5.15
CA GLY A 123 -11.49 10.05 6.24
C GLY A 123 -10.93 9.70 7.62
N ARG A 124 -9.77 9.05 7.70
CA ARG A 124 -9.05 8.80 8.96
C ARG A 124 -8.26 10.04 9.36
N GLU A 125 -8.95 11.13 9.67
CA GLU A 125 -8.35 12.37 10.14
C GLU A 125 -7.64 12.23 11.50
N ASP A 126 -7.94 11.16 12.22
CA ASP A 126 -7.27 10.78 13.45
C ASP A 126 -5.82 10.30 13.22
N LEU A 127 -5.51 9.80 12.03
CA LEU A 127 -4.21 9.25 11.68
C LEU A 127 -3.40 10.14 10.74
N PHE A 128 -4.06 10.85 9.85
CA PHE A 128 -3.39 11.52 8.75
C PHE A 128 -3.89 12.94 8.53
N ASN A 129 -2.96 13.79 8.12
CA ASN A 129 -3.27 15.03 7.42
C ASN A 129 -3.01 14.75 5.93
N ALA A 130 -4.07 14.71 5.14
CA ALA A 130 -3.99 14.32 3.74
C ALA A 130 -3.81 15.53 2.82
N GLU A 131 -2.91 15.38 1.85
CA GLU A 131 -2.68 16.36 0.79
C GLU A 131 -2.85 15.68 -0.56
N VAL A 132 -3.59 16.33 -1.46
CA VAL A 132 -3.78 15.85 -2.83
C VAL A 132 -2.96 16.74 -3.76
N GLY A 133 -1.97 16.14 -4.41
CA GLY A 133 -1.11 16.84 -5.34
C GLY A 133 -1.75 17.01 -6.72
N LEU A 134 -1.21 17.96 -7.50
CA LEU A 134 -1.63 18.17 -8.88
C LEU A 134 -1.13 17.02 -9.78
N PRO A 135 -1.86 16.69 -10.87
CA PRO A 135 -1.37 15.72 -11.84
C PRO A 135 -0.01 16.14 -12.40
N ASN A 136 0.94 15.20 -12.44
CA ASN A 136 2.20 15.42 -13.13
C ASN A 136 2.00 15.34 -14.64
N GLU A 137 2.66 16.23 -15.39
CA GLU A 137 2.67 16.12 -16.84
C GLU A 137 3.18 14.74 -17.29
N GLY A 138 2.44 14.09 -18.17
CA GLY A 138 2.78 12.79 -18.70
C GLY A 138 2.34 11.59 -17.86
N HIS A 139 1.69 11.82 -16.72
CA HIS A 139 1.12 10.78 -15.88
C HIS A 139 -0.39 10.98 -15.70
N ASP A 140 -1.17 9.91 -15.87
CA ASP A 140 -2.64 9.92 -15.73
C ASP A 140 -3.10 9.90 -14.27
N GLY A 141 -2.23 10.25 -13.32
CA GLY A 141 -2.52 10.12 -11.91
C GLY A 141 -2.16 11.34 -11.09
N ILE A 142 -2.63 11.33 -9.87
CA ILE A 142 -2.30 12.34 -8.86
C ILE A 142 -1.45 11.71 -7.77
N ILE A 143 -0.63 12.53 -7.13
CA ILE A 143 0.13 12.11 -5.95
C ILE A 143 -0.69 12.44 -4.72
N ILE A 144 -0.91 11.44 -3.89
CA ILE A 144 -1.57 11.60 -2.61
C ILE A 144 -0.54 11.44 -1.51
N THR A 145 -0.52 12.39 -0.59
CA THR A 145 0.38 12.37 0.57
C THR A 145 -0.45 12.27 1.83
N LEU A 146 -0.17 11.26 2.64
CA LEU A 146 -0.74 11.07 3.97
C LEU A 146 0.35 11.39 4.98
N ASN A 147 0.29 12.59 5.55
CA ASN A 147 1.21 12.96 6.63
C ASN A 147 0.73 12.31 7.93
N ILE A 148 1.60 11.52 8.55
CA ILE A 148 1.27 10.80 9.78
C ILE A 148 1.27 11.79 10.95
N LEU A 149 0.17 11.81 11.69
CA LEU A 149 0.02 12.67 12.86
C LEU A 149 0.79 12.16 14.07
#